data_f59bf0aff7f575a7ea03657ed9b27003
#
_entry.id   f59bf0aff7f575a7ea03657ed9b27003
#
_cell.length_a   1.000
_cell.length_b   1.000
_cell.length_c   1.000
_cell.angle_alpha   90.00
_cell.angle_beta   90.00
_cell.angle_gamma   90.00
#
_symmetry.space_group_name_H-M   'P 1'
#
loop_
_entity.id
_entity.type
_entity.pdbx_description
1 polymer ?
#
loop_
_entity_poly.entity_id
_entity_poly.type
_entity_poly.pdbx_seq_one_letter_code
_entity_poly.pdbx_strand_id
1 'polypeptide(L)'
;MPETFSKWVACWGNATSITDRKEATYAKDLTLRYPIRACFSGNKLRFHFSNLTGTEPVTISEAYVAKDAPDKYAPTPITFGGRTSGTIPAGEEILSDEIAFNVTAGETFDVSLYFGDFTQMNAGTAITGPLSGGKYSYGNFAKAASLPDDLTRKTNWIYFLNTVDIFTEEKNFALVCFGDSITAQDWPDYLTLRCAREGFNNVAIIRRAVSGTRILREYSCITYAAYGLKGATRFPIEMNVAGARAVIVQHGINDIIHPVGVEVNKFRPWSDMPTADDLINGVRTLYIMHARKLGLKVYSGTLLPIYGWRTYNENRDFIRMAFNTWLRTAPDFDGCVDFDKAVCNLEDPRKFGEGFDSGDHLHPSAKAYEAMAECVPEELLR
;
A
#
# COMPACT_ATOMS: atom_id res chain seq x y z
N MET A 1 -17.86 -23.06 -19.52
CA MET A 1 -19.05 -22.67 -18.73
C MET A 1 -19.03 -21.15 -18.65
N PRO A 2 -20.16 -20.44 -18.66
CA PRO A 2 -20.14 -19.01 -18.43
C PRO A 2 -19.51 -18.71 -17.05
N GLU A 3 -18.67 -17.67 -16.97
CA GLU A 3 -18.08 -17.21 -15.71
C GLU A 3 -19.22 -16.83 -14.74
N THR A 4 -19.23 -17.45 -13.56
CA THR A 4 -20.24 -17.15 -12.54
C THR A 4 -19.60 -16.28 -11.47
N PHE A 5 -19.89 -14.98 -11.50
CA PHE A 5 -19.43 -14.04 -10.48
C PHE A 5 -20.33 -14.14 -9.25
N SER A 6 -19.75 -14.29 -8.07
CA SER A 6 -20.46 -14.66 -6.84
C SER A 6 -20.07 -13.85 -5.61
N LYS A 7 -18.92 -13.17 -5.63
CA LYS A 7 -18.43 -12.43 -4.46
C LYS A 7 -17.60 -11.19 -4.80
N TRP A 8 -17.49 -10.32 -3.84
CA TRP A 8 -16.60 -9.17 -3.88
C TRP A 8 -15.17 -9.55 -3.45
N VAL A 9 -14.20 -9.13 -4.23
CA VAL A 9 -12.77 -9.25 -3.92
C VAL A 9 -12.07 -7.95 -4.27
N ALA A 10 -11.22 -7.44 -3.38
CA ALA A 10 -10.37 -6.31 -3.70
C ALA A 10 -9.41 -6.68 -4.83
N CYS A 11 -9.39 -5.88 -5.91
CA CYS A 11 -8.49 -6.07 -7.04
C CYS A 11 -7.31 -5.07 -7.04
N TRP A 12 -7.44 -4.01 -6.28
CA TRP A 12 -6.40 -3.00 -6.05
C TRP A 12 -6.61 -2.35 -4.68
N GLY A 13 -5.53 -1.92 -4.06
CA GLY A 13 -5.63 -1.19 -2.79
C GLY A 13 -4.33 -0.52 -2.39
N ASN A 14 -4.49 0.53 -1.59
CA ASN A 14 -3.40 1.30 -1.00
C ASN A 14 -3.77 1.72 0.43
N ALA A 15 -2.77 2.03 1.25
CA ALA A 15 -2.99 2.57 2.57
C ALA A 15 -3.44 4.03 2.52
N THR A 16 -4.01 4.52 3.60
CA THR A 16 -4.26 5.95 3.79
C THR A 16 -3.38 6.46 4.92
N SER A 17 -2.69 7.56 4.65
CA SER A 17 -1.83 8.24 5.62
C SER A 17 -1.92 9.74 5.46
N ILE A 18 -1.23 10.45 6.33
CA ILE A 18 -1.13 11.89 6.29
C ILE A 18 -0.11 12.28 5.21
N THR A 19 -0.43 13.19 4.30
CA THR A 19 0.41 13.58 3.18
C THR A 19 1.31 14.78 3.48
N ASP A 20 0.83 15.72 4.26
CA ASP A 20 1.61 16.89 4.69
C ASP A 20 1.30 17.25 6.16
N ARG A 21 2.23 17.94 6.80
CA ARG A 21 2.24 18.07 8.22
C ARG A 21 2.66 19.39 8.80
N LYS A 22 3.33 20.16 8.05
CA LYS A 22 3.67 21.51 8.49
C LYS A 22 2.50 22.45 8.31
N GLU A 23 1.87 22.35 7.15
CA GLU A 23 0.70 23.12 6.77
C GLU A 23 -0.22 22.23 5.93
N ALA A 24 -1.52 22.35 6.14
CA ALA A 24 -2.47 21.63 5.30
C ALA A 24 -2.35 22.13 3.85
N THR A 25 -2.12 21.20 2.93
CA THR A 25 -2.08 21.50 1.50
C THR A 25 -3.49 21.48 0.96
N TYR A 26 -3.88 22.52 0.22
CA TYR A 26 -5.18 22.60 -0.42
C TYR A 26 -5.04 22.63 -1.94
N ALA A 27 -5.96 21.96 -2.61
CA ALA A 27 -6.14 22.04 -4.06
C ALA A 27 -7.56 22.47 -4.39
N LYS A 28 -7.72 23.12 -5.54
CA LYS A 28 -9.02 23.54 -6.09
C LYS A 28 -9.00 23.30 -7.59
N ASP A 29 -10.17 22.96 -8.14
CA ASP A 29 -10.35 22.71 -9.58
C ASP A 29 -9.35 21.68 -10.10
N LEU A 30 -9.25 20.54 -9.39
CA LEU A 30 -8.26 19.50 -9.60
C LEU A 30 -8.90 18.22 -10.08
N THR A 31 -8.40 17.66 -11.18
CA THR A 31 -8.67 16.27 -11.60
C THR A 31 -7.47 15.39 -11.29
N LEU A 32 -7.73 14.31 -10.55
CA LEU A 32 -6.80 13.19 -10.33
C LEU A 32 -7.22 12.01 -11.21
N ARG A 33 -6.26 11.30 -11.82
CA ARG A 33 -6.52 10.09 -12.59
C ARG A 33 -5.53 9.00 -12.24
N TYR A 34 -6.06 7.84 -11.84
CA TYR A 34 -5.30 6.68 -11.41
C TYR A 34 -5.60 5.47 -12.31
N PRO A 35 -4.61 4.97 -13.06
CA PRO A 35 -4.75 3.73 -13.80
C PRO A 35 -4.71 2.55 -12.84
N ILE A 36 -5.67 1.65 -12.95
CA ILE A 36 -5.80 0.44 -12.15
C ILE A 36 -5.79 -0.77 -13.06
N ARG A 37 -4.88 -1.72 -12.80
CA ARG A 37 -4.84 -2.98 -13.53
C ARG A 37 -5.68 -4.04 -12.80
N ALA A 38 -6.66 -4.63 -13.50
CA ALA A 38 -7.45 -5.72 -12.98
C ALA A 38 -6.65 -7.02 -12.97
N CYS A 39 -6.62 -7.71 -11.83
CA CYS A 39 -5.96 -9.02 -11.70
C CYS A 39 -6.83 -10.16 -12.22
N PHE A 40 -8.15 -10.02 -12.18
CA PHE A 40 -9.12 -11.02 -12.61
C PHE A 40 -10.37 -10.35 -13.21
N SER A 41 -11.18 -11.14 -13.94
CA SER A 41 -12.40 -10.66 -14.58
C SER A 41 -13.53 -10.43 -13.58
N GLY A 42 -14.45 -9.52 -13.91
CA GLY A 42 -15.64 -9.22 -13.14
C GLY A 42 -16.61 -8.33 -13.89
N ASN A 43 -17.79 -8.13 -13.33
CA ASN A 43 -18.87 -7.38 -14.00
C ASN A 43 -19.42 -6.19 -13.21
N LYS A 44 -18.93 -5.98 -11.98
CA LYS A 44 -19.25 -4.79 -11.18
C LYS A 44 -18.00 -4.33 -10.44
N LEU A 45 -17.95 -3.03 -10.18
CA LEU A 45 -16.94 -2.40 -9.34
C LEU A 45 -17.61 -1.65 -8.19
N ARG A 46 -16.89 -1.45 -7.09
CA ARG A 46 -17.17 -0.46 -6.05
C ARG A 46 -15.85 0.09 -5.51
N PHE A 47 -15.89 1.31 -5.02
CA PHE A 47 -14.70 2.08 -4.67
C PHE A 47 -14.79 2.55 -3.22
N HIS A 48 -13.73 2.29 -2.45
CA HIS A 48 -13.57 2.79 -1.11
C HIS A 48 -12.74 4.07 -1.16
N PHE A 49 -13.25 5.12 -0.54
CA PHE A 49 -12.55 6.39 -0.41
C PHE A 49 -12.31 6.70 1.06
N SER A 50 -11.09 7.11 1.39
CA SER A 50 -10.65 7.32 2.76
C SER A 50 -10.17 8.75 2.97
N ASN A 51 -10.69 9.39 3.99
CA ASN A 51 -10.22 10.65 4.56
C ASN A 51 -9.81 10.46 6.03
N LEU A 52 -9.34 9.24 6.35
CA LEU A 52 -9.03 8.80 7.71
C LEU A 52 -8.05 9.72 8.46
N THR A 53 -7.14 10.35 7.73
CA THR A 53 -6.13 11.27 8.26
C THR A 53 -6.43 12.74 7.98
N GLY A 54 -7.53 13.04 7.32
CA GLY A 54 -7.99 14.41 7.08
C GLY A 54 -8.63 15.02 8.31
N THR A 55 -8.51 16.33 8.46
CA THR A 55 -9.09 17.11 9.55
C THR A 55 -10.31 17.94 9.12
N GLU A 56 -10.61 17.94 7.83
CA GLU A 56 -11.75 18.59 7.22
C GLU A 56 -12.51 17.63 6.31
N PRO A 57 -13.83 17.78 6.13
CA PRO A 57 -14.56 17.00 5.13
C PRO A 57 -14.02 17.24 3.72
N VAL A 58 -14.00 16.20 2.89
CA VAL A 58 -13.58 16.26 1.50
C VAL A 58 -14.76 15.92 0.60
N THR A 59 -15.07 16.77 -0.37
CA THR A 59 -16.13 16.51 -1.35
C THR A 59 -15.52 16.16 -2.71
N ILE A 60 -15.72 14.91 -3.14
CA ILE A 60 -15.50 14.50 -4.51
C ILE A 60 -16.69 15.07 -5.31
N SER A 61 -16.44 16.05 -6.18
CA SER A 61 -17.49 16.70 -6.97
C SER A 61 -18.01 15.79 -8.07
N GLU A 62 -17.11 15.08 -8.75
CA GLU A 62 -17.41 14.07 -9.75
C GLU A 62 -16.37 12.95 -9.71
N ALA A 63 -16.82 11.72 -9.94
CA ALA A 63 -15.93 10.57 -10.07
C ALA A 63 -16.38 9.67 -11.23
N TYR A 64 -15.43 9.14 -12.00
CA TYR A 64 -15.69 8.26 -13.14
C TYR A 64 -14.70 7.12 -13.21
N VAL A 65 -15.18 5.99 -13.75
CA VAL A 65 -14.35 4.87 -14.18
C VAL A 65 -14.50 4.70 -15.68
N ALA A 66 -13.38 4.48 -16.38
CA ALA A 66 -13.39 4.23 -17.82
C ALA A 66 -12.28 3.23 -18.17
N LYS A 67 -12.48 2.46 -19.24
CA LYS A 67 -11.41 1.62 -19.80
C LYS A 67 -10.31 2.51 -20.37
N ASP A 68 -9.07 2.12 -20.17
CA ASP A 68 -7.91 2.75 -20.82
C ASP A 68 -7.86 2.33 -22.31
N ALA A 69 -8.81 2.85 -23.08
CA ALA A 69 -8.98 2.59 -24.51
C ALA A 69 -9.47 3.89 -25.19
N PRO A 70 -8.59 4.75 -25.67
CA PRO A 70 -8.95 6.07 -26.20
C PRO A 70 -10.05 6.05 -27.27
N ASP A 71 -10.02 5.07 -28.17
CA ASP A 71 -10.99 4.94 -29.26
C ASP A 71 -12.39 4.47 -28.78
N LYS A 72 -12.51 3.98 -27.57
CA LYS A 72 -13.74 3.44 -26.97
C LYS A 72 -14.00 4.00 -25.57
N TYR A 73 -13.46 5.17 -25.29
CA TYR A 73 -13.58 5.79 -23.99
C TYR A 73 -15.03 6.11 -23.68
N ALA A 74 -15.59 5.45 -22.67
CA ALA A 74 -16.95 5.63 -22.21
C ALA A 74 -16.96 5.72 -20.67
N PRO A 75 -16.87 6.93 -20.10
CA PRO A 75 -16.79 7.12 -18.66
C PRO A 75 -18.13 6.77 -18.01
N THR A 76 -18.07 5.84 -17.05
CA THR A 76 -19.20 5.45 -16.21
C THR A 76 -19.10 6.20 -14.89
N PRO A 77 -20.18 6.88 -14.43
CA PRO A 77 -20.13 7.63 -13.18
C PRO A 77 -20.00 6.70 -11.97
N ILE A 78 -19.15 7.10 -11.05
CA ILE A 78 -19.07 6.54 -9.70
C ILE A 78 -20.00 7.36 -8.82
N THR A 79 -21.02 6.73 -8.24
CA THR A 79 -22.07 7.41 -7.49
C THR A 79 -22.04 7.08 -6.00
N PHE A 80 -22.70 7.91 -5.21
CA PHE A 80 -22.78 7.83 -3.75
C PHE A 80 -24.24 8.02 -3.30
N GLY A 81 -24.94 6.91 -3.05
CA GLY A 81 -26.38 6.92 -2.80
C GLY A 81 -27.17 7.50 -3.97
N GLY A 82 -26.80 7.17 -5.21
CA GLY A 82 -27.39 7.64 -6.46
C GLY A 82 -26.97 9.07 -6.87
N ARG A 83 -26.12 9.77 -6.11
CA ARG A 83 -25.62 11.11 -6.44
C ARG A 83 -24.24 11.04 -7.09
N THR A 84 -23.93 11.97 -7.98
CA THR A 84 -22.63 12.07 -8.66
C THR A 84 -21.53 12.66 -7.78
N SER A 85 -21.87 13.28 -6.67
CA SER A 85 -20.93 13.82 -5.68
C SER A 85 -21.02 13.07 -4.37
N GLY A 86 -19.89 12.90 -3.69
CA GLY A 86 -19.78 12.28 -2.38
C GLY A 86 -18.89 13.08 -1.43
N THR A 87 -19.34 13.27 -0.18
CA THR A 87 -18.51 13.91 0.86
C THR A 87 -17.99 12.87 1.82
N ILE A 88 -16.68 12.85 2.01
CA ILE A 88 -15.99 11.99 2.98
C ILE A 88 -15.77 12.83 4.23
N PRO A 89 -16.42 12.52 5.38
CA PRO A 89 -16.18 13.27 6.62
C PRO A 89 -14.71 13.18 7.05
N ALA A 90 -14.28 14.13 7.87
CA ALA A 90 -12.96 14.09 8.46
C ALA A 90 -12.80 12.84 9.36
N GLY A 91 -11.72 12.10 9.19
CA GLY A 91 -11.45 10.88 9.95
C GLY A 91 -12.27 9.66 9.55
N GLU A 92 -13.00 9.70 8.43
CA GLU A 92 -13.89 8.63 8.00
C GLU A 92 -13.57 8.10 6.60
N GLU A 93 -14.27 7.03 6.24
CA GLU A 93 -14.24 6.40 4.93
C GLU A 93 -15.66 6.28 4.38
N ILE A 94 -15.80 6.31 3.06
CA ILE A 94 -17.08 6.08 2.38
C ILE A 94 -16.90 5.03 1.28
N LEU A 95 -18.00 4.32 0.99
CA LEU A 95 -18.10 3.37 -0.10
C LEU A 95 -18.98 3.96 -1.20
N SER A 96 -18.58 3.79 -2.47
CA SER A 96 -19.44 4.12 -3.60
C SER A 96 -20.62 3.13 -3.73
N ASP A 97 -21.60 3.50 -4.53
CA ASP A 97 -22.57 2.52 -5.03
C ASP A 97 -21.85 1.45 -5.88
N GLU A 98 -22.54 0.29 -6.04
CA GLU A 98 -22.11 -0.74 -7.00
C GLU A 98 -22.32 -0.25 -8.43
N ILE A 99 -21.33 -0.41 -9.28
CA ILE A 99 -21.35 0.07 -10.65
C ILE A 99 -21.24 -1.11 -11.59
N ALA A 100 -22.18 -1.24 -12.53
CA ALA A 100 -22.08 -2.20 -13.61
C ALA A 100 -20.92 -1.81 -14.53
N PHE A 101 -19.83 -2.58 -14.49
CA PHE A 101 -18.62 -2.32 -15.28
C PHE A 101 -17.87 -3.63 -15.53
N ASN A 102 -17.88 -4.08 -16.79
CA ASN A 102 -17.19 -5.31 -17.17
C ASN A 102 -15.69 -5.08 -17.28
N VAL A 103 -14.92 -5.89 -16.58
CA VAL A 103 -13.46 -5.87 -16.59
C VAL A 103 -12.96 -7.26 -16.93
N THR A 104 -11.90 -7.34 -17.72
CA THR A 104 -11.20 -8.57 -18.05
C THR A 104 -9.87 -8.62 -17.32
N ALA A 105 -9.44 -9.80 -16.90
CA ALA A 105 -8.13 -10.00 -16.26
C ALA A 105 -7.00 -9.41 -17.11
N GLY A 106 -6.14 -8.62 -16.49
CA GLY A 106 -5.04 -7.91 -17.15
C GLY A 106 -5.41 -6.57 -17.79
N GLU A 107 -6.69 -6.24 -17.91
CA GLU A 107 -7.16 -4.96 -18.45
C GLU A 107 -6.85 -3.81 -17.48
N THR A 108 -6.52 -2.65 -18.02
CA THR A 108 -6.37 -1.41 -17.23
C THR A 108 -7.60 -0.53 -17.41
N PHE A 109 -8.05 0.08 -16.33
CA PHE A 109 -9.08 1.10 -16.31
C PHE A 109 -8.64 2.30 -15.49
N ASP A 110 -9.10 3.48 -15.87
CA ASP A 110 -8.82 4.73 -15.18
C ASP A 110 -9.91 5.06 -14.16
N VAL A 111 -9.51 5.46 -12.96
CA VAL A 111 -10.37 6.10 -11.96
C VAL A 111 -10.05 7.58 -11.95
N SER A 112 -11.00 8.41 -12.35
CA SER A 112 -10.87 9.87 -12.38
C SER A 112 -11.72 10.51 -11.29
N LEU A 113 -11.09 11.38 -10.48
CA LEU A 113 -11.72 12.11 -9.39
C LEU A 113 -11.56 13.62 -9.64
N TYR A 114 -12.65 14.38 -9.53
CA TYR A 114 -12.63 15.81 -9.65
C TYR A 114 -13.04 16.49 -8.34
N PHE A 115 -12.26 17.49 -7.94
CA PHE A 115 -12.44 18.33 -6.76
C PHE A 115 -12.61 19.76 -7.21
N GLY A 116 -13.86 20.23 -7.23
CA GLY A 116 -14.19 21.55 -7.78
C GLY A 116 -13.92 22.71 -6.83
N ASP A 117 -13.93 22.47 -5.52
CA ASP A 117 -13.70 23.48 -4.50
C ASP A 117 -12.43 23.22 -3.69
N PHE A 118 -12.05 24.14 -2.81
CA PHE A 118 -10.89 23.97 -1.93
C PHE A 118 -11.00 22.67 -1.14
N THR A 119 -10.05 21.81 -1.36
CA THR A 119 -10.01 20.47 -0.80
C THR A 119 -8.70 20.27 -0.05
N GLN A 120 -8.78 19.88 1.22
CA GLN A 120 -7.61 19.52 2.02
C GLN A 120 -7.01 18.20 1.49
N MET A 121 -5.80 18.26 0.92
CA MET A 121 -5.09 17.11 0.35
C MET A 121 -4.26 16.40 1.43
N ASN A 122 -4.89 15.99 2.53
CA ASN A 122 -4.20 15.46 3.72
C ASN A 122 -4.38 13.94 3.93
N ALA A 123 -5.10 13.26 3.04
CA ALA A 123 -5.33 11.82 3.13
C ALA A 123 -4.87 11.12 1.85
N GLY A 124 -3.76 10.42 1.93
CA GLY A 124 -3.18 9.70 0.82
C GLY A 124 -1.83 9.10 1.19
N THR A 125 -1.21 8.40 0.27
CA THR A 125 0.15 7.89 0.44
C THR A 125 0.88 7.82 -0.89
N ALA A 126 2.19 7.97 -0.84
CA ALA A 126 3.06 7.79 -1.99
C ALA A 126 3.39 6.31 -2.17
N ILE A 127 3.23 5.83 -3.39
CA ILE A 127 3.64 4.49 -3.80
C ILE A 127 4.49 4.57 -5.06
N THR A 128 5.38 3.61 -5.25
CA THR A 128 6.16 3.47 -6.47
C THR A 128 6.04 2.06 -7.03
N GLY A 129 6.45 1.89 -8.26
CA GLY A 129 6.46 0.61 -8.95
C GLY A 129 5.97 0.72 -10.38
N PRO A 130 6.20 -0.31 -11.19
CA PRO A 130 5.86 -0.31 -12.61
C PRO A 130 4.36 -0.23 -12.90
N LEU A 131 3.49 -0.56 -11.94
CA LEU A 131 2.03 -0.47 -12.04
C LEU A 131 1.44 0.67 -11.20
N SER A 132 2.28 1.42 -10.48
CA SER A 132 1.89 2.45 -9.55
C SER A 132 2.09 3.85 -10.12
N GLY A 133 1.22 4.76 -9.72
CA GLY A 133 1.28 6.15 -10.12
C GLY A 133 -0.06 6.67 -10.61
N GLY A 134 -0.07 7.93 -10.98
CA GLY A 134 -1.25 8.61 -11.49
C GLY A 134 -0.85 9.88 -12.23
N LYS A 135 -1.88 10.61 -12.63
CA LYS A 135 -1.74 11.90 -13.28
C LYS A 135 -2.71 12.90 -12.63
N TYR A 136 -2.38 14.17 -12.70
CA TYR A 136 -3.31 15.22 -12.31
C TYR A 136 -3.24 16.41 -13.28
N SER A 137 -4.32 17.15 -13.36
CA SER A 137 -4.42 18.41 -14.08
C SER A 137 -5.40 19.33 -13.36
N TYR A 138 -5.15 20.63 -13.40
CA TYR A 138 -6.14 21.61 -12.94
C TYR A 138 -7.21 21.78 -14.01
N GLY A 139 -8.48 21.84 -13.59
CA GLY A 139 -9.67 21.82 -14.43
C GLY A 139 -10.47 20.51 -14.32
N ASN A 140 -11.74 20.54 -14.75
CA ASN A 140 -12.62 19.36 -14.76
C ASN A 140 -12.42 18.54 -16.03
N PHE A 141 -11.59 17.51 -15.94
CA PHE A 141 -11.33 16.54 -16.99
C PHE A 141 -11.76 15.12 -16.60
N ALA A 142 -12.59 14.98 -15.57
CA ALA A 142 -12.97 13.67 -15.07
C ALA A 142 -13.64 12.77 -16.12
N LYS A 143 -14.39 13.38 -17.07
CA LYS A 143 -15.04 12.70 -18.20
C LYS A 143 -14.21 12.64 -19.49
N ALA A 144 -13.08 13.35 -19.53
CA ALA A 144 -12.30 13.45 -20.77
C ALA A 144 -11.51 12.16 -21.03
N ALA A 145 -11.38 11.75 -22.28
CA ALA A 145 -10.58 10.58 -22.65
C ALA A 145 -9.10 10.75 -22.32
N SER A 146 -8.58 11.97 -22.42
CA SER A 146 -7.22 12.33 -22.02
C SER A 146 -7.22 13.59 -21.17
N LEU A 147 -6.22 13.72 -20.30
CA LEU A 147 -5.90 15.00 -19.67
C LEU A 147 -5.10 15.87 -20.66
N PRO A 148 -5.18 17.22 -20.56
CA PRO A 148 -4.42 18.12 -21.44
C PRO A 148 -2.91 17.91 -21.28
N ASP A 149 -2.18 17.71 -22.39
CA ASP A 149 -0.74 17.38 -22.34
C ASP A 149 0.12 18.48 -21.71
N ASP A 150 -0.19 19.73 -21.94
CA ASP A 150 0.54 20.89 -21.42
C ASP A 150 0.31 21.14 -19.93
N LEU A 151 -0.83 20.75 -19.38
CA LEU A 151 -1.22 20.95 -17.99
C LEU A 151 -1.03 19.72 -17.11
N THR A 152 -0.87 18.54 -17.70
CA THR A 152 -0.81 17.28 -16.97
C THR A 152 0.55 17.06 -16.32
N ARG A 153 0.50 16.62 -15.05
CA ARG A 153 1.68 16.22 -14.28
C ARG A 153 1.51 14.79 -13.80
N LYS A 154 2.61 14.05 -13.73
CA LYS A 154 2.64 12.72 -13.08
C LYS A 154 2.68 12.89 -11.57
N THR A 155 2.13 11.92 -10.86
CA THR A 155 2.20 11.83 -9.40
C THR A 155 2.31 10.36 -8.98
N ASN A 156 3.06 10.12 -7.92
CA ASN A 156 3.08 8.86 -7.19
C ASN A 156 2.23 8.92 -5.90
N TRP A 157 1.59 10.05 -5.64
CA TRP A 157 0.64 10.22 -4.55
C TRP A 157 -0.75 9.76 -4.96
N ILE A 158 -1.30 8.84 -4.19
CA ILE A 158 -2.69 8.40 -4.31
C ILE A 158 -3.48 9.06 -3.18
N TYR A 159 -4.36 9.97 -3.56
CA TYR A 159 -5.22 10.70 -2.63
C TYR A 159 -6.60 10.06 -2.59
N PHE A 160 -7.12 9.86 -1.40
CA PHE A 160 -8.47 9.41 -1.06
C PHE A 160 -8.86 8.03 -1.57
N LEU A 161 -8.46 7.60 -2.76
CA LEU A 161 -8.77 6.26 -3.26
C LEU A 161 -8.00 5.21 -2.45
N ASN A 162 -8.75 4.36 -1.73
CA ASN A 162 -8.17 3.37 -0.82
C ASN A 162 -8.21 1.94 -1.38
N THR A 163 -9.36 1.53 -1.90
CA THR A 163 -9.56 0.16 -2.40
C THR A 163 -10.51 0.17 -3.58
N VAL A 164 -10.27 -0.71 -4.53
CA VAL A 164 -11.19 -1.04 -5.60
C VAL A 164 -11.56 -2.51 -5.47
N ASP A 165 -12.84 -2.79 -5.25
CA ASP A 165 -13.39 -4.14 -5.24
C ASP A 165 -14.03 -4.45 -6.58
N ILE A 166 -13.92 -5.70 -6.99
CA ILE A 166 -14.56 -6.27 -8.17
C ILE A 166 -15.48 -7.42 -7.78
N PHE A 167 -16.66 -7.51 -8.36
CA PHE A 167 -17.55 -8.66 -8.22
C PHE A 167 -17.14 -9.73 -9.20
N THR A 168 -16.65 -10.88 -8.68
CA THR A 168 -15.84 -11.84 -9.43
C THR A 168 -16.14 -13.29 -9.03
N GLU A 169 -15.40 -14.25 -9.60
CA GLU A 169 -15.55 -15.68 -9.35
C GLU A 169 -15.12 -16.08 -7.92
N GLU A 170 -15.69 -17.16 -7.41
CA GLU A 170 -15.45 -17.70 -6.06
C GLU A 170 -13.99 -18.07 -5.80
N LYS A 171 -13.25 -18.53 -6.81
CA LYS A 171 -11.85 -18.91 -6.69
C LYS A 171 -10.91 -17.73 -6.41
N ASN A 172 -11.30 -16.50 -6.80
CA ASN A 172 -10.45 -15.31 -6.71
C ASN A 172 -10.32 -14.83 -5.26
N PHE A 173 -9.18 -14.25 -4.92
CA PHE A 173 -8.89 -13.77 -3.57
C PHE A 173 -7.88 -12.62 -3.58
N ALA A 174 -7.74 -11.97 -2.42
CA ALA A 174 -6.74 -10.93 -2.19
C ALA A 174 -5.64 -11.42 -1.25
N LEU A 175 -4.39 -11.08 -1.58
CA LEU A 175 -3.20 -11.20 -0.74
C LEU A 175 -2.79 -9.79 -0.29
N VAL A 176 -2.82 -9.54 1.01
CA VAL A 176 -2.47 -8.22 1.56
C VAL A 176 -0.97 -8.16 1.82
N CYS A 177 -0.34 -7.06 1.42
CA CYS A 177 1.07 -6.74 1.69
C CYS A 177 1.10 -5.54 2.65
N PHE A 178 1.35 -5.82 3.93
CA PHE A 178 1.38 -4.80 4.98
C PHE A 178 2.81 -4.45 5.36
N GLY A 179 3.12 -3.15 5.43
CA GLY A 179 4.47 -2.72 5.78
C GLY A 179 4.70 -1.21 5.83
N ASP A 180 5.96 -0.88 5.63
CA ASP A 180 6.51 0.48 5.60
C ASP A 180 6.92 0.93 4.19
N SER A 181 7.96 1.79 4.07
CA SER A 181 8.45 2.29 2.78
C SER A 181 8.89 1.19 1.81
N ILE A 182 9.46 0.10 2.31
CA ILE A 182 9.94 -1.00 1.48
C ILE A 182 8.75 -1.70 0.80
N THR A 183 7.61 -1.83 1.50
CA THR A 183 6.37 -2.39 0.93
C THR A 183 5.55 -1.33 0.17
N ALA A 184 5.65 -0.05 0.50
CA ALA A 184 5.04 1.04 -0.28
C ALA A 184 5.69 1.22 -1.65
N GLN A 185 6.91 0.73 -1.81
CA GLN A 185 7.65 0.74 -3.08
C GLN A 185 7.36 -0.53 -3.91
N ASP A 186 8.25 -0.90 -4.78
CA ASP A 186 7.99 -1.59 -6.04
C ASP A 186 7.65 -3.09 -5.95
N TRP A 187 8.07 -3.82 -4.89
CA TRP A 187 7.94 -5.29 -4.89
C TRP A 187 6.49 -5.82 -5.02
N PRO A 188 5.43 -5.16 -4.49
CA PRO A 188 4.07 -5.65 -4.69
C PRO A 188 3.62 -5.56 -6.16
N ASP A 189 4.10 -4.54 -6.89
CA ASP A 189 3.85 -4.41 -8.32
C ASP A 189 4.59 -5.49 -9.11
N TYR A 190 5.87 -5.77 -8.80
CA TYR A 190 6.61 -6.87 -9.40
C TYR A 190 5.96 -8.22 -9.10
N LEU A 191 5.41 -8.41 -7.90
CA LEU A 191 4.64 -9.61 -7.56
C LEU A 191 3.37 -9.72 -8.42
N THR A 192 2.66 -8.63 -8.65
CA THR A 192 1.50 -8.60 -9.56
C THR A 192 1.91 -8.96 -11.00
N LEU A 193 3.05 -8.46 -11.48
CA LEU A 193 3.58 -8.80 -12.80
C LEU A 193 4.03 -10.27 -12.88
N ARG A 194 4.66 -10.79 -11.82
CA ARG A 194 5.00 -12.20 -11.71
C ARG A 194 3.74 -13.08 -11.77
N CYS A 195 2.69 -12.75 -11.01
CA CYS A 195 1.43 -13.48 -11.07
C CYS A 195 0.88 -13.55 -12.50
N ALA A 196 0.89 -12.42 -13.22
CA ALA A 196 0.43 -12.39 -14.61
C ALA A 196 1.32 -13.21 -15.55
N ARG A 197 2.64 -13.16 -15.39
CA ARG A 197 3.62 -13.92 -16.18
C ARG A 197 3.49 -15.43 -15.98
N GLU A 198 3.26 -15.84 -14.74
CA GLU A 198 3.22 -17.27 -14.35
C GLU A 198 1.80 -17.86 -14.37
N GLY A 199 0.79 -17.05 -14.71
CA GLY A 199 -0.58 -17.53 -14.85
C GLY A 199 -1.35 -17.68 -13.53
N PHE A 200 -0.91 -17.03 -12.44
CA PHE A 200 -1.67 -16.93 -11.19
C PHE A 200 -2.76 -15.86 -11.33
N ASN A 201 -3.82 -16.20 -12.06
CA ASN A 201 -4.88 -15.26 -12.44
C ASN A 201 -6.05 -15.17 -11.44
N ASN A 202 -5.86 -15.71 -10.23
CA ASN A 202 -6.88 -15.76 -9.18
C ASN A 202 -6.49 -14.97 -7.91
N VAL A 203 -5.34 -14.29 -7.92
CA VAL A 203 -4.88 -13.50 -6.79
C VAL A 203 -4.70 -12.03 -7.16
N ALA A 204 -5.17 -11.13 -6.30
CA ALA A 204 -4.85 -9.70 -6.33
C ALA A 204 -3.90 -9.34 -5.20
N ILE A 205 -2.88 -8.54 -5.50
CA ILE A 205 -1.90 -8.07 -4.53
C ILE A 205 -2.35 -6.70 -4.02
N ILE A 206 -2.72 -6.64 -2.74
CA ILE A 206 -3.28 -5.44 -2.10
C ILE A 206 -2.23 -4.81 -1.20
N ARG A 207 -1.76 -3.64 -1.58
CA ARG A 207 -0.77 -2.89 -0.81
C ARG A 207 -1.44 -2.19 0.38
N ARG A 208 -0.86 -2.34 1.57
CA ARG A 208 -1.23 -1.64 2.81
C ARG A 208 0.04 -1.17 3.51
N ALA A 209 0.69 -0.18 2.92
CA ALA A 209 2.02 0.22 3.36
C ALA A 209 2.18 1.74 3.39
N VAL A 210 2.88 2.24 4.40
CA VAL A 210 3.13 3.67 4.60
C VAL A 210 4.60 3.89 4.96
N SER A 211 5.28 4.73 4.19
CA SER A 211 6.68 5.06 4.40
C SER A 211 6.95 5.60 5.81
N GLY A 212 7.96 5.08 6.47
CA GLY A 212 8.43 5.57 7.76
C GLY A 212 7.66 5.07 8.98
N THR A 213 6.58 4.28 8.81
CA THR A 213 5.78 3.82 9.94
C THR A 213 6.54 2.82 10.81
N ARG A 214 6.21 2.82 12.10
CA ARG A 214 6.72 1.91 13.13
C ARG A 214 5.60 0.98 13.63
N ILE A 215 5.94 -0.16 14.16
CA ILE A 215 4.99 -1.09 14.79
C ILE A 215 4.41 -0.47 16.06
N LEU A 216 5.31 -0.01 16.93
CA LEU A 216 5.01 0.25 18.33
C LEU A 216 4.64 1.69 18.64
N ARG A 217 5.19 2.64 17.89
CA ARG A 217 5.12 4.07 18.24
C ARG A 217 4.80 4.96 17.05
N GLU A 218 4.06 6.00 17.31
CA GLU A 218 3.88 7.15 16.42
C GLU A 218 4.89 8.23 16.77
N TYR A 219 5.11 9.15 15.84
CA TYR A 219 5.85 10.35 16.14
C TYR A 219 4.94 11.39 16.81
N SER A 220 5.45 12.02 17.86
CA SER A 220 4.73 13.02 18.64
C SER A 220 4.88 14.45 18.11
N CYS A 221 5.53 14.65 16.97
CA CYS A 221 5.75 15.98 16.42
C CYS A 221 5.36 16.06 14.94
N ILE A 222 4.97 17.26 14.53
CA ILE A 222 4.49 17.56 13.18
C ILE A 222 5.52 17.22 12.09
N THR A 223 6.81 17.39 12.35
CA THR A 223 7.88 17.15 11.37
C THR A 223 7.92 15.69 10.88
N TYR A 224 7.57 14.74 11.73
CA TYR A 224 7.59 13.32 11.38
C TYR A 224 6.19 12.70 11.27
N ALA A 225 5.12 13.52 11.47
CA ALA A 225 3.75 13.04 11.38
C ALA A 225 3.46 12.39 9.97
N ALA A 226 4.23 12.65 8.72
CA ALA A 226 4.21 11.98 7.39
C ALA A 226 4.60 10.50 7.44
N TYR A 227 5.22 10.06 8.52
CA TYR A 227 5.41 8.66 8.75
C TYR A 227 4.14 7.94 9.27
N GLY A 228 3.02 8.65 9.37
CA GLY A 228 1.70 8.08 9.60
C GLY A 228 1.46 7.55 11.01
N LEU A 229 0.30 6.97 11.14
CA LEU A 229 -0.11 6.25 12.33
C LEU A 229 0.75 4.99 12.50
N LYS A 230 1.00 4.59 13.76
CA LYS A 230 1.72 3.33 14.04
C LYS A 230 0.96 2.11 13.50
N GLY A 231 1.69 1.06 13.23
CA GLY A 231 1.12 -0.18 12.72
C GLY A 231 0.03 -0.77 13.61
N ALA A 232 0.17 -0.64 14.93
CA ALA A 232 -0.86 -1.05 15.89
C ALA A 232 -2.23 -0.39 15.65
N THR A 233 -2.25 0.87 15.23
CA THR A 233 -3.48 1.60 14.88
C THR A 233 -3.93 1.28 13.46
N ARG A 234 -2.99 1.20 12.50
CA ARG A 234 -3.30 0.97 11.09
C ARG A 234 -3.80 -0.45 10.81
N PHE A 235 -3.14 -1.45 11.36
CA PHE A 235 -3.39 -2.85 11.01
C PHE A 235 -4.86 -3.28 11.12
N PRO A 236 -5.58 -2.99 12.22
CA PRO A 236 -6.99 -3.35 12.34
C PRO A 236 -7.88 -2.75 11.26
N ILE A 237 -7.57 -1.53 10.83
CA ILE A 237 -8.34 -0.80 9.81
C ILE A 237 -8.03 -1.35 8.43
N GLU A 238 -6.74 -1.52 8.12
CA GLU A 238 -6.24 -1.86 6.78
C GLU A 238 -6.41 -3.35 6.42
N MET A 239 -6.67 -4.22 7.40
CA MET A 239 -6.97 -5.64 7.13
C MET A 239 -8.42 -5.90 6.72
N ASN A 240 -9.29 -4.90 6.75
CA ASN A 240 -10.66 -5.03 6.25
C ASN A 240 -10.69 -4.99 4.70
N VAL A 241 -10.22 -6.07 4.08
CA VAL A 241 -10.08 -6.20 2.63
C VAL A 241 -10.99 -7.31 2.12
N ALA A 242 -11.88 -6.98 1.19
CA ALA A 242 -12.81 -7.95 0.62
C ALA A 242 -12.05 -9.11 -0.04
N GLY A 243 -12.41 -10.34 0.31
CA GLY A 243 -11.82 -11.55 -0.25
C GLY A 243 -10.39 -11.83 0.16
N ALA A 244 -9.84 -11.14 1.18
CA ALA A 244 -8.52 -11.43 1.69
C ALA A 244 -8.44 -12.86 2.26
N ARG A 245 -7.35 -13.58 1.95
CA ARG A 245 -7.02 -14.92 2.49
C ARG A 245 -5.79 -14.91 3.36
N ALA A 246 -4.84 -14.05 3.05
CA ALA A 246 -3.56 -13.98 3.75
C ALA A 246 -3.00 -12.56 3.78
N VAL A 247 -2.10 -12.33 4.72
CA VAL A 247 -1.28 -11.12 4.80
C VAL A 247 0.19 -11.47 4.91
N ILE A 248 1.06 -10.79 4.13
CA ILE A 248 2.50 -10.74 4.32
C ILE A 248 2.80 -9.49 5.14
N VAL A 249 3.42 -9.65 6.31
CA VAL A 249 3.81 -8.56 7.19
C VAL A 249 5.32 -8.33 7.09
N GLN A 250 5.72 -7.25 6.41
CA GLN A 250 7.11 -6.81 6.31
C GLN A 250 7.23 -5.43 6.96
N HIS A 251 7.40 -5.41 8.30
CA HIS A 251 7.33 -4.20 9.11
C HIS A 251 8.22 -4.27 10.35
N GLY A 252 8.78 -3.14 10.78
CA GLY A 252 9.57 -3.05 12.01
C GLY A 252 10.96 -2.42 11.83
N ILE A 253 11.43 -2.23 10.60
CA ILE A 253 12.75 -1.63 10.38
C ILE A 253 12.83 -0.21 10.95
N ASN A 254 11.75 0.56 10.84
CA ASN A 254 11.69 1.94 11.32
C ASN A 254 11.66 2.04 12.85
N ASP A 255 11.19 1.01 13.55
CA ASP A 255 11.32 0.93 15.02
C ASP A 255 12.79 0.85 15.43
N ILE A 256 13.64 0.22 14.60
CA ILE A 256 15.08 0.02 14.85
C ILE A 256 15.89 1.24 14.43
N ILE A 257 15.64 1.80 13.24
CA ILE A 257 16.52 2.83 12.65
C ILE A 257 16.16 4.27 13.01
N HIS A 258 14.93 4.55 13.40
CA HIS A 258 14.47 5.91 13.67
C HIS A 258 14.77 6.44 15.08
N PRO A 259 14.72 5.66 16.16
CA PRO A 259 15.15 6.15 17.47
C PRO A 259 16.57 6.65 17.41
N VAL A 260 16.85 7.75 18.07
CA VAL A 260 18.16 8.41 18.08
C VAL A 260 18.74 8.54 16.66
N GLY A 261 18.25 9.52 15.92
CA GLY A 261 18.76 9.81 14.57
C GLY A 261 20.22 10.23 14.58
N VAL A 262 20.74 10.64 13.43
CA VAL A 262 22.09 11.19 13.29
C VAL A 262 22.29 12.38 14.24
N GLU A 263 21.26 13.19 14.41
CA GLU A 263 21.23 14.27 15.38
C GLU A 263 20.37 13.90 16.59
N VAL A 264 20.84 14.26 17.79
CA VAL A 264 20.06 14.07 19.02
C VAL A 264 18.79 14.93 18.96
N ASN A 265 17.66 14.29 19.13
CA ASN A 265 16.36 14.93 18.98
C ASN A 265 15.38 14.36 20.03
N LYS A 266 14.72 15.28 20.79
CA LYS A 266 13.76 14.90 21.83
C LYS A 266 12.56 14.07 21.32
N PHE A 267 12.28 14.13 20.04
CA PHE A 267 11.17 13.39 19.40
C PHE A 267 11.57 11.98 18.95
N ARG A 268 12.87 11.63 19.07
CA ARG A 268 13.42 10.30 18.77
C ARG A 268 14.36 9.88 19.90
N PRO A 269 13.87 9.76 21.14
CA PRO A 269 14.70 9.48 22.29
C PRO A 269 15.23 8.04 22.32
N TRP A 270 16.27 7.78 23.12
CA TRP A 270 16.78 6.43 23.36
C TRP A 270 15.72 5.47 23.94
N SER A 271 14.77 5.99 24.72
CA SER A 271 13.64 5.20 25.25
C SER A 271 12.73 4.61 24.18
N ASP A 272 12.83 5.07 22.93
CA ASP A 272 12.08 4.52 21.79
C ASP A 272 12.79 3.33 21.14
N MET A 273 14.08 3.09 21.47
CA MET A 273 14.82 1.96 20.91
C MET A 273 14.21 0.64 21.42
N PRO A 274 13.69 -0.22 20.55
CA PRO A 274 13.10 -1.48 20.96
C PRO A 274 14.18 -2.52 21.26
N THR A 275 13.82 -3.51 22.02
CA THR A 275 14.45 -4.83 21.98
C THR A 275 13.81 -5.68 20.87
N ALA A 276 14.44 -6.79 20.51
CA ALA A 276 13.82 -7.76 19.60
C ALA A 276 12.51 -8.31 20.19
N ASP A 277 12.45 -8.54 21.52
CA ASP A 277 11.26 -9.02 22.22
C ASP A 277 10.11 -7.99 22.17
N ASP A 278 10.38 -6.69 22.20
CA ASP A 278 9.34 -5.67 22.04
C ASP A 278 8.69 -5.77 20.66
N LEU A 279 9.50 -5.95 19.61
CA LEU A 279 9.00 -6.12 18.24
C LEU A 279 8.21 -7.43 18.09
N ILE A 280 8.73 -8.53 18.61
CA ILE A 280 8.09 -9.84 18.63
C ILE A 280 6.71 -9.76 19.31
N ASN A 281 6.67 -9.19 20.51
CA ASN A 281 5.41 -9.05 21.26
C ASN A 281 4.44 -8.12 20.53
N GLY A 282 4.94 -7.03 19.92
CA GLY A 282 4.13 -6.12 19.10
C GLY A 282 3.47 -6.85 17.92
N VAL A 283 4.25 -7.55 17.11
CA VAL A 283 3.71 -8.31 15.96
C VAL A 283 2.75 -9.40 16.43
N ARG A 284 3.11 -10.16 17.45
CA ARG A 284 2.28 -11.24 17.97
C ARG A 284 0.92 -10.75 18.48
N THR A 285 0.90 -9.70 19.29
CA THR A 285 -0.31 -9.22 19.95
C THR A 285 -1.15 -8.28 19.08
N LEU A 286 -0.52 -7.48 18.23
CA LEU A 286 -1.21 -6.45 17.45
C LEU A 286 -1.59 -6.92 16.04
N TYR A 287 -0.76 -7.77 15.40
CA TYR A 287 -0.98 -8.20 14.03
C TYR A 287 -1.52 -9.63 13.95
N ILE A 288 -0.78 -10.61 14.47
CA ILE A 288 -1.14 -12.02 14.32
C ILE A 288 -2.49 -12.30 14.97
N MET A 289 -2.68 -11.86 16.21
CA MET A 289 -3.95 -12.08 16.91
C MET A 289 -5.14 -11.43 16.18
N HIS A 290 -4.96 -10.24 15.59
CA HIS A 290 -6.02 -9.57 14.86
C HIS A 290 -6.31 -10.28 13.52
N ALA A 291 -5.27 -10.60 12.75
CA ALA A 291 -5.43 -11.32 11.48
C ALA A 291 -6.11 -12.68 11.66
N ARG A 292 -5.77 -13.41 12.73
CA ARG A 292 -6.43 -14.67 13.07
C ARG A 292 -7.92 -14.52 13.39
N LYS A 293 -8.33 -13.43 14.05
CA LYS A 293 -9.75 -13.11 14.28
C LYS A 293 -10.51 -12.89 12.97
N LEU A 294 -9.84 -12.40 11.95
CA LEU A 294 -10.39 -12.22 10.60
C LEU A 294 -10.29 -13.48 9.74
N GLY A 295 -9.73 -14.57 10.25
CA GLY A 295 -9.53 -15.82 9.50
C GLY A 295 -8.39 -15.77 8.49
N LEU A 296 -7.51 -14.77 8.57
CA LEU A 296 -6.39 -14.62 7.64
C LEU A 296 -5.21 -15.54 8.02
N LYS A 297 -4.56 -16.12 7.03
CA LYS A 297 -3.21 -16.65 7.16
C LYS A 297 -2.22 -15.49 7.30
N VAL A 298 -1.17 -15.68 8.11
CA VAL A 298 -0.16 -14.64 8.38
C VAL A 298 1.21 -15.18 8.00
N TYR A 299 1.84 -14.50 7.06
CA TYR A 299 3.21 -14.78 6.64
C TYR A 299 4.12 -13.65 7.10
N SER A 300 5.26 -14.03 7.68
CA SER A 300 6.28 -13.05 8.02
C SER A 300 7.06 -12.63 6.77
N GLY A 301 7.47 -11.35 6.71
CA GLY A 301 8.47 -10.84 5.77
C GLY A 301 9.69 -10.37 6.54
N THR A 302 10.88 -10.90 6.26
CA THR A 302 12.10 -10.54 6.98
C THR A 302 12.55 -9.11 6.66
N LEU A 303 13.17 -8.44 7.65
CA LEU A 303 13.73 -7.09 7.52
C LEU A 303 15.06 -7.13 6.75
N LEU A 304 15.22 -6.21 5.81
CA LEU A 304 16.37 -6.16 4.90
C LEU A 304 17.66 -5.70 5.59
N PRO A 305 18.84 -5.90 4.96
CA PRO A 305 20.11 -5.38 5.45
C PRO A 305 20.10 -3.87 5.62
N ILE A 306 20.88 -3.36 6.60
CA ILE A 306 20.96 -1.94 6.91
C ILE A 306 22.40 -1.42 7.05
N TYR A 307 23.41 -2.22 6.70
CA TYR A 307 24.82 -1.80 6.81
C TYR A 307 25.10 -0.64 5.86
N GLY A 308 25.60 0.45 6.41
CA GLY A 308 25.82 1.69 5.68
C GLY A 308 24.71 2.73 5.83
N TRP A 309 23.53 2.34 6.30
CA TRP A 309 22.49 3.31 6.60
C TRP A 309 22.95 4.35 7.64
N ARG A 310 22.57 5.60 7.48
CA ARG A 310 23.04 6.76 8.26
C ARG A 310 22.96 6.62 9.79
N THR A 311 22.09 5.74 10.31
CA THR A 311 21.97 5.46 11.75
C THR A 311 22.45 4.05 12.12
N TYR A 312 23.10 3.36 11.18
CA TYR A 312 23.62 2.01 11.42
C TYR A 312 24.54 1.97 12.64
N ASN A 313 24.39 0.95 13.44
CA ASN A 313 25.37 0.46 14.39
C ASN A 313 25.11 -1.03 14.66
N GLU A 314 26.08 -1.70 15.29
CA GLU A 314 26.01 -3.15 15.54
C GLU A 314 24.82 -3.55 16.42
N ASN A 315 24.42 -2.72 17.37
CA ASN A 315 23.27 -3.00 18.22
C ASN A 315 21.95 -3.01 17.41
N ARG A 316 21.77 -2.08 16.49
CA ARG A 316 20.60 -2.03 15.61
C ARG A 316 20.53 -3.26 14.70
N ASP A 317 21.67 -3.64 14.13
CA ASP A 317 21.75 -4.83 13.31
C ASP A 317 21.55 -6.12 14.12
N PHE A 318 22.05 -6.17 15.34
CA PHE A 318 21.76 -7.28 16.27
C PHE A 318 20.25 -7.43 16.53
N ILE A 319 19.55 -6.32 16.80
CA ILE A 319 18.10 -6.34 17.00
C ILE A 319 17.39 -6.85 15.74
N ARG A 320 17.79 -6.35 14.56
CA ARG A 320 17.26 -6.81 13.25
C ARG A 320 17.47 -8.31 13.04
N MET A 321 18.69 -8.79 13.27
CA MET A 321 19.02 -10.22 13.09
C MET A 321 18.27 -11.11 14.08
N ALA A 322 18.16 -10.70 15.33
CA ALA A 322 17.40 -11.44 16.34
C ALA A 322 15.90 -11.49 15.97
N PHE A 323 15.34 -10.37 15.53
CA PHE A 323 13.95 -10.31 15.07
C PHE A 323 13.75 -11.16 13.81
N ASN A 324 14.65 -11.09 12.82
CA ASN A 324 14.60 -11.92 11.62
C ASN A 324 14.70 -13.43 11.94
N THR A 325 15.48 -13.80 12.96
CA THR A 325 15.54 -15.20 13.41
C THR A 325 14.17 -15.69 13.89
N TRP A 326 13.46 -14.87 14.67
CA TRP A 326 12.11 -15.20 15.09
C TRP A 326 11.12 -15.21 13.89
N LEU A 327 11.19 -14.24 12.98
CA LEU A 327 10.34 -14.20 11.77
C LEU A 327 10.47 -15.46 10.91
N ARG A 328 11.68 -16.08 10.85
CA ARG A 328 11.95 -17.30 10.08
C ARG A 328 11.47 -18.57 10.75
N THR A 329 11.44 -18.61 12.08
CA THR A 329 11.34 -19.87 12.84
C THR A 329 10.10 -19.98 13.73
N ALA A 330 9.38 -18.88 13.94
CA ALA A 330 8.26 -18.88 14.87
C ALA A 330 7.05 -19.66 14.32
N PRO A 331 6.46 -20.52 15.14
CA PRO A 331 5.24 -21.25 14.77
C PRO A 331 3.98 -20.38 14.75
N ASP A 332 4.11 -19.10 15.11
CA ASP A 332 3.03 -18.12 15.08
C ASP A 332 2.56 -17.80 13.64
N PHE A 333 3.44 -17.99 12.65
CA PHE A 333 3.19 -17.73 11.25
C PHE A 333 2.80 -18.99 10.48
N ASP A 334 2.06 -18.82 9.39
CA ASP A 334 1.78 -19.89 8.43
C ASP A 334 2.97 -20.16 7.48
N GLY A 335 3.93 -19.24 7.44
CA GLY A 335 5.16 -19.33 6.68
C GLY A 335 5.96 -18.02 6.73
N CYS A 336 7.11 -18.03 6.07
CA CYS A 336 8.03 -16.91 6.00
C CYS A 336 8.39 -16.59 4.55
N VAL A 337 8.31 -15.31 4.18
CA VAL A 337 8.89 -14.75 2.96
C VAL A 337 10.24 -14.16 3.34
N ASP A 338 11.33 -14.83 3.00
CA ASP A 338 12.68 -14.43 3.43
C ASP A 338 13.29 -13.40 2.48
N PHE A 339 12.77 -12.18 2.53
CA PHE A 339 13.25 -11.05 1.74
C PHE A 339 14.72 -10.72 2.01
N ASP A 340 15.16 -10.82 3.27
CA ASP A 340 16.56 -10.58 3.67
C ASP A 340 17.50 -11.51 2.90
N LYS A 341 17.19 -12.82 2.89
CA LYS A 341 17.98 -13.82 2.16
C LYS A 341 17.96 -13.58 0.65
N ALA A 342 16.85 -13.08 0.10
CA ALA A 342 16.73 -12.84 -1.33
C ALA A 342 17.63 -11.68 -1.82
N VAL A 343 17.98 -10.72 -0.95
CA VAL A 343 18.69 -9.49 -1.35
C VAL A 343 20.01 -9.26 -0.62
N CYS A 344 20.35 -10.04 0.41
CA CYS A 344 21.60 -9.83 1.14
C CYS A 344 22.81 -10.29 0.34
N ASN A 345 23.98 -9.77 0.70
CA ASN A 345 25.27 -10.26 0.23
C ASN A 345 25.58 -11.62 0.90
N LEU A 346 26.03 -12.60 0.12
CA LEU A 346 26.29 -13.96 0.61
C LEU A 346 27.50 -14.06 1.55
N GLU A 347 28.47 -13.17 1.41
CA GLU A 347 29.68 -13.14 2.24
C GLU A 347 29.49 -12.30 3.50
N ASP A 348 28.71 -11.21 3.41
CA ASP A 348 28.36 -10.34 4.54
C ASP A 348 26.86 -10.04 4.55
N PRO A 349 26.04 -10.87 5.22
CA PRO A 349 24.57 -10.72 5.21
C PRO A 349 24.03 -9.42 5.84
N ARG A 350 24.92 -8.59 6.42
CA ARG A 350 24.54 -7.25 6.91
C ARG A 350 24.33 -6.25 5.78
N LYS A 351 24.85 -6.56 4.58
CA LYS A 351 24.85 -5.71 3.38
C LYS A 351 23.88 -6.22 2.32
N PHE A 352 23.43 -5.32 1.48
CA PHE A 352 22.80 -5.72 0.22
C PHE A 352 23.80 -6.42 -0.71
N GLY A 353 23.31 -7.36 -1.49
CA GLY A 353 24.05 -7.96 -2.59
C GLY A 353 24.38 -6.93 -3.69
N GLU A 354 25.28 -7.28 -4.59
CA GLU A 354 25.70 -6.39 -5.67
C GLU A 354 24.53 -5.96 -6.57
N GLY A 355 24.36 -4.65 -6.70
CA GLY A 355 23.29 -4.03 -7.48
C GLY A 355 21.91 -4.09 -6.83
N PHE A 356 21.80 -4.49 -5.57
CA PHE A 356 20.53 -4.57 -4.84
C PHE A 356 20.23 -3.37 -3.95
N ASP A 357 21.22 -2.53 -3.66
CA ASP A 357 21.08 -1.28 -2.91
C ASP A 357 20.66 -0.14 -3.83
N SER A 358 19.70 0.68 -3.42
CA SER A 358 19.35 1.92 -4.15
C SER A 358 20.41 3.02 -4.03
N GLY A 359 21.36 2.85 -3.11
CA GLY A 359 22.42 3.79 -2.80
C GLY A 359 22.25 4.50 -1.46
N ASP A 360 21.16 4.28 -0.75
CA ASP A 360 20.94 4.83 0.59
C ASP A 360 21.18 3.79 1.72
N HIS A 361 21.48 2.54 1.36
CA HIS A 361 21.75 1.43 2.28
C HIS A 361 20.56 1.01 3.16
N LEU A 362 19.35 1.28 2.72
CA LEU A 362 18.11 0.89 3.38
C LEU A 362 17.06 0.39 2.37
N HIS A 363 16.87 1.13 1.28
CA HIS A 363 15.86 0.80 0.29
C HIS A 363 16.47 -0.04 -0.85
N PRO A 364 15.76 -1.08 -1.30
CA PRO A 364 16.18 -1.88 -2.44
C PRO A 364 16.23 -1.09 -3.75
N SER A 365 17.09 -1.52 -4.66
CA SER A 365 17.02 -1.13 -6.08
C SER A 365 15.83 -1.83 -6.77
N ALA A 366 15.48 -1.39 -7.98
CA ALA A 366 14.45 -2.06 -8.78
C ALA A 366 14.73 -3.56 -8.98
N LYS A 367 16.00 -3.93 -9.22
CA LYS A 367 16.44 -5.33 -9.32
C LYS A 367 16.18 -6.13 -8.02
N ALA A 368 16.41 -5.50 -6.87
CA ALA A 368 16.17 -6.14 -5.58
C ALA A 368 14.66 -6.28 -5.29
N TYR A 369 13.85 -5.30 -5.65
CA TYR A 369 12.39 -5.43 -5.55
C TYR A 369 11.83 -6.56 -6.42
N GLU A 370 12.38 -6.75 -7.62
CA GLU A 370 12.04 -7.90 -8.46
C GLU A 370 12.43 -9.23 -7.77
N ALA A 371 13.66 -9.33 -7.22
CA ALA A 371 14.09 -10.52 -6.46
C ALA A 371 13.22 -10.77 -5.22
N MET A 372 12.76 -9.74 -4.53
CA MET A 372 11.80 -9.86 -3.43
C MET A 372 10.46 -10.45 -3.91
N ALA A 373 9.95 -9.99 -5.04
CA ALA A 373 8.73 -10.54 -5.62
C ALA A 373 8.90 -12.01 -6.04
N GLU A 374 10.05 -12.37 -6.61
CA GLU A 374 10.36 -13.73 -7.02
C GLU A 374 10.49 -14.72 -5.85
N CYS A 375 10.90 -14.25 -4.66
CA CYS A 375 11.03 -15.13 -3.49
C CYS A 375 9.72 -15.41 -2.76
N VAL A 376 8.60 -14.77 -3.13
CA VAL A 376 7.29 -15.05 -2.53
C VAL A 376 6.85 -16.47 -2.91
N PRO A 377 6.52 -17.35 -1.93
CA PRO A 377 6.14 -18.74 -2.22
C PRO A 377 4.87 -18.83 -3.09
N GLU A 378 4.88 -19.74 -4.08
CA GLU A 378 3.74 -19.94 -4.98
C GLU A 378 2.45 -20.34 -4.27
N GLU A 379 2.56 -21.00 -3.12
CA GLU A 379 1.40 -21.40 -2.31
C GLU A 379 0.54 -20.21 -1.84
N LEU A 380 1.14 -19.02 -1.77
CA LEU A 380 0.42 -17.77 -1.50
C LEU A 380 -0.32 -17.20 -2.72
N LEU A 381 0.00 -17.71 -3.90
CA LEU A 381 -0.49 -17.19 -5.18
C LEU A 381 -1.56 -18.12 -5.82
N ARG A 382 -1.85 -19.25 -5.17
CA ARG A 382 -2.78 -20.29 -5.67
C ARG A 382 -4.11 -20.39 -4.95
#